data_d0685d577f0a3d5a598b84e1a37d48bb
#
_entry.id   d0685d577f0a3d5a598b84e1a37d48bb
#
_cell.length_a   1.000
_cell.length_b   1.000
_cell.length_c   1.000
_cell.angle_alpha   90.00
_cell.angle_beta   90.00
_cell.angle_gamma   90.00
#
_symmetry.space_group_name_H-M   'P 1'
#
loop_
_entity.id
_entity.type
_entity.pdbx_description
1 polymer ?
#
loop_
_entity_poly.entity_id
_entity_poly.type
_entity_poly.pdbx_seq_one_letter_code
_entity_poly.pdbx_strand_id
1 'polypeptide(L)'
;MFFFHVFRNESTKVQGNVFDVVPFHLSEPNSDVKILVDQPLKAQKVKDTLKCISLSFKPGGSSDAAAYFLGEISHGVIETERMLVIGTPLLCIGELTLNEGVLTLRAPSQDFPFIITTMSMQELVNENLEKSRFLRNISILLGTVGMAFLTYKTFKLTCRIVEYLNNRSRKTERP
;
A
#
# COMPACT_ATOMS: atom_id res chain seq x y z
N MET A 1 -12.77 -1.39 19.79
CA MET A 1 -12.39 -2.76 19.51
C MET A 1 -12.60 -2.99 18.02
N PHE A 2 -11.54 -3.34 17.29
CA PHE A 2 -11.66 -3.57 15.86
C PHE A 2 -11.70 -5.05 15.58
N PHE A 3 -12.71 -5.49 14.84
CA PHE A 3 -12.78 -6.84 14.33
C PHE A 3 -12.46 -6.83 12.84
N PHE A 4 -11.56 -7.69 12.43
CA PHE A 4 -11.19 -7.90 11.04
C PHE A 4 -11.51 -9.35 10.68
N HIS A 5 -12.52 -9.58 9.87
CA HIS A 5 -12.77 -10.89 9.30
C HIS A 5 -12.17 -10.94 7.90
N VAL A 6 -11.13 -11.73 7.72
CA VAL A 6 -10.53 -11.98 6.42
C VAL A 6 -10.82 -13.42 6.00
N PHE A 7 -11.66 -13.57 5.00
CA PHE A 7 -11.88 -14.87 4.37
C PHE A 7 -10.82 -15.07 3.28
N ARG A 8 -9.94 -16.03 3.47
CA ARG A 8 -8.92 -16.40 2.49
C ARG A 8 -9.18 -17.83 2.02
N ASN A 9 -9.34 -18.02 0.72
CA ASN A 9 -9.36 -19.35 0.11
C ASN A 9 -7.92 -19.80 -0.19
N GLU A 10 -7.61 -21.10 -0.13
CA GLU A 10 -6.28 -21.66 -0.41
C GLU A 10 -5.75 -21.33 -1.81
N SER A 11 -6.64 -21.03 -2.77
CA SER A 11 -6.27 -20.52 -4.09
C SER A 11 -5.85 -19.05 -4.12
N THR A 12 -5.47 -18.46 -3.00
CA THR A 12 -4.96 -17.09 -2.87
C THR A 12 -5.98 -15.97 -3.12
N LYS A 13 -7.25 -16.25 -3.33
CA LYS A 13 -8.29 -15.23 -3.50
C LYS A 13 -8.88 -14.85 -2.13
N VAL A 14 -8.76 -13.56 -1.78
CA VAL A 14 -9.49 -12.99 -0.64
C VAL A 14 -10.96 -12.92 -1.03
N GLN A 15 -11.81 -13.71 -0.38
CA GLN A 15 -13.25 -13.78 -0.67
C GLN A 15 -14.03 -12.58 -0.12
N GLY A 16 -13.56 -11.97 0.97
CA GLY A 16 -14.17 -10.78 1.55
C GLY A 16 -13.44 -10.32 2.80
N ASN A 17 -13.53 -9.03 3.08
CA ASN A 17 -13.07 -8.43 4.34
C ASN A 17 -14.27 -7.73 4.96
N VAL A 18 -14.65 -8.14 6.16
CA VAL A 18 -15.66 -7.46 6.98
C VAL A 18 -14.93 -6.70 8.06
N PHE A 19 -15.25 -5.41 8.18
CA PHE A 19 -14.67 -4.53 9.19
C PHE A 19 -15.77 -4.08 10.13
N ASP A 20 -15.61 -4.38 11.40
CA ASP A 20 -16.42 -3.79 12.45
C ASP A 20 -15.57 -2.76 13.19
N VAL A 21 -16.05 -1.52 13.26
CA VAL A 21 -15.29 -0.39 13.76
C VAL A 21 -15.96 0.20 14.97
N VAL A 22 -15.28 0.11 16.09
CA VAL A 22 -15.69 0.77 17.31
C VAL A 22 -14.74 1.94 17.60
N PRO A 23 -15.26 3.15 17.88
CA PRO A 23 -14.44 4.27 18.32
C PRO A 23 -13.62 3.87 19.56
N PHE A 24 -12.39 4.31 19.64
CA PHE A 24 -11.53 4.02 20.79
C PHE A 24 -10.82 5.29 21.27
N HIS A 25 -10.39 5.27 22.52
CA HIS A 25 -9.67 6.37 23.11
C HIS A 25 -8.18 6.00 23.25
N LEU A 26 -7.34 6.98 22.90
CA LEU A 26 -5.93 6.97 23.26
C LEU A 26 -5.79 7.63 24.63
N SER A 27 -5.03 7.04 25.50
CA SER A 27 -4.67 7.62 26.79
C SER A 27 -3.18 7.41 27.05
N GLU A 28 -2.55 8.40 27.62
CA GLU A 28 -1.18 8.29 28.09
C GLU A 28 -1.18 7.79 29.55
N PRO A 29 -0.27 6.89 29.94
CA PRO A 29 -0.27 6.28 31.26
C PRO A 29 -0.22 7.28 32.43
N ASN A 30 0.38 8.46 32.21
CA ASN A 30 0.58 9.50 33.23
C ASN A 30 -0.28 10.75 33.02
N SER A 31 -1.28 10.69 32.16
CA SER A 31 -2.15 11.83 31.82
C SER A 31 -3.62 11.43 31.85
N ASP A 32 -4.45 12.31 32.40
CA ASP A 32 -5.92 12.16 32.36
C ASP A 32 -6.52 12.51 31.00
N VAL A 33 -5.67 12.93 30.04
CA VAL A 33 -6.12 13.31 28.72
C VAL A 33 -6.51 12.07 27.91
N LYS A 34 -7.76 12.07 27.42
CA LYS A 34 -8.28 11.03 26.53
C LYS A 34 -8.55 11.64 25.16
N ILE A 35 -8.02 11.02 24.12
CA ILE A 35 -8.20 11.45 22.74
C ILE A 35 -9.04 10.40 22.03
N LEU A 36 -10.22 10.81 21.54
CA LEU A 36 -11.09 9.96 20.74
C LEU A 36 -10.52 9.83 19.33
N VAL A 37 -10.38 8.62 18.82
CA VAL A 37 -9.99 8.38 17.43
C VAL A 37 -11.24 8.20 16.58
N ASP A 38 -11.47 9.16 15.67
CA ASP A 38 -12.58 9.12 14.72
C ASP A 38 -12.12 8.44 13.42
N GLN A 39 -12.99 7.60 12.86
CA GLN A 39 -12.81 6.92 11.58
C GLN A 39 -11.42 6.25 11.38
N PRO A 40 -10.97 5.40 12.29
CA PRO A 40 -9.61 4.86 12.27
C PRO A 40 -9.31 4.01 11.02
N LEU A 41 -10.32 3.49 10.33
CA LEU A 41 -10.11 2.77 9.06
C LEU A 41 -9.58 3.64 7.92
N LYS A 42 -9.74 4.96 8.01
CA LYS A 42 -9.11 5.89 7.06
C LYS A 42 -7.61 6.00 7.27
N ALA A 43 -7.11 5.59 8.44
CA ALA A 43 -5.69 5.66 8.73
C ALA A 43 -4.92 4.61 7.93
N GLN A 44 -3.77 5.07 7.40
CA GLN A 44 -2.78 4.17 6.83
C GLN A 44 -2.16 3.33 7.95
N LYS A 45 -1.73 2.09 7.61
CA LYS A 45 -1.07 1.16 8.53
C LYS A 45 -1.89 0.66 9.71
N VAL A 46 -3.15 1.08 9.88
CA VAL A 46 -4.00 0.55 10.96
C VAL A 46 -4.15 -0.98 10.88
N LYS A 47 -4.14 -1.53 9.67
CA LYS A 47 -4.24 -2.98 9.44
C LYS A 47 -3.05 -3.75 10.00
N ASP A 48 -1.88 -3.13 10.01
CA ASP A 48 -0.63 -3.72 10.49
C ASP A 48 -0.56 -3.72 12.03
N THR A 49 -1.41 -2.91 12.69
CA THR A 49 -1.51 -2.87 14.16
C THR A 49 -2.38 -3.98 14.73
N LEU A 50 -3.15 -4.67 13.89
CA LEU A 50 -4.11 -5.67 14.32
C LEU A 50 -3.42 -7.01 14.55
N LYS A 51 -3.62 -7.60 15.73
CA LYS A 51 -3.13 -8.93 16.07
C LYS A 51 -4.14 -9.98 15.64
N CYS A 52 -3.66 -11.08 15.06
CA CYS A 52 -4.47 -12.27 14.79
C CYS A 52 -4.86 -12.92 16.12
N ILE A 53 -6.15 -13.13 16.32
CA ILE A 53 -6.69 -13.72 17.55
C ILE A 53 -7.23 -15.10 17.28
N SER A 54 -7.91 -15.26 16.16
CA SER A 54 -8.52 -16.52 15.78
C SER A 54 -8.17 -16.84 14.32
N LEU A 55 -7.86 -18.10 14.11
CA LEU A 55 -7.67 -18.69 12.78
C LEU A 55 -8.55 -19.92 12.74
N SER A 56 -9.63 -19.89 11.98
CA SER A 56 -10.51 -21.04 11.81
C SER A 56 -10.51 -21.50 10.34
N PHE A 57 -10.44 -22.81 10.17
CA PHE A 57 -10.57 -23.44 8.86
C PHE A 57 -11.97 -24.02 8.73
N LYS A 58 -12.73 -23.54 7.75
CA LYS A 58 -14.02 -24.11 7.37
C LYS A 58 -13.81 -24.97 6.13
N PRO A 59 -13.85 -26.31 6.24
CA PRO A 59 -13.73 -27.15 5.07
C PRO A 59 -14.88 -26.84 4.10
N GLY A 60 -14.58 -26.78 2.83
CA GLY A 60 -15.58 -26.59 1.78
C GLY A 60 -16.57 -27.73 1.85
N GLY A 61 -17.86 -27.39 2.01
CA GLY A 61 -18.91 -28.40 2.05
C GLY A 61 -18.94 -29.17 0.72
N SER A 62 -18.92 -30.49 0.80
CA SER A 62 -18.99 -31.40 -0.33
C SER A 62 -20.42 -31.49 -0.93
N SER A 63 -21.20 -30.40 -0.90
CA SER A 63 -22.57 -30.38 -1.40
C SER A 63 -22.67 -30.37 -2.94
N ASP A 64 -21.57 -30.03 -3.63
CA ASP A 64 -21.54 -30.06 -5.09
C ASP A 64 -20.79 -31.29 -5.61
N ALA A 65 -21.51 -32.43 -5.66
CA ALA A 65 -21.01 -33.61 -6.35
C ALA A 65 -20.58 -33.29 -7.81
N ALA A 66 -21.19 -32.30 -8.43
CA ALA A 66 -20.82 -31.81 -9.75
C ALA A 66 -19.42 -31.16 -9.79
N ALA A 67 -19.03 -30.39 -8.77
CA ALA A 67 -17.68 -29.78 -8.66
C ALA A 67 -16.59 -30.86 -8.50
N TYR A 68 -16.89 -31.93 -7.78
CA TYR A 68 -15.99 -33.08 -7.62
C TYR A 68 -15.70 -33.77 -8.95
N PHE A 69 -16.73 -33.94 -9.83
CA PHE A 69 -16.56 -34.50 -11.16
C PHE A 69 -15.81 -33.59 -12.13
N LEU A 70 -15.81 -32.25 -11.88
CA LEU A 70 -15.09 -31.27 -12.70
C LEU A 70 -13.65 -31.04 -12.22
N GLY A 71 -13.20 -31.75 -11.17
CA GLY A 71 -11.83 -31.58 -10.62
C GLY A 71 -11.61 -30.31 -9.84
N GLU A 72 -12.65 -29.53 -9.57
CA GLU A 72 -12.58 -28.37 -8.69
C GLU A 72 -12.71 -28.83 -7.23
N ILE A 73 -11.58 -29.20 -6.62
CA ILE A 73 -11.52 -29.53 -5.21
C ILE A 73 -11.65 -28.22 -4.43
N SER A 74 -12.81 -27.96 -3.85
CA SER A 74 -12.98 -26.85 -2.91
C SER A 74 -12.20 -27.16 -1.63
N HIS A 75 -11.03 -26.57 -1.49
CA HIS A 75 -10.12 -26.82 -0.36
C HIS A 75 -10.57 -26.20 0.96
N GLY A 76 -11.65 -25.43 0.96
CA GLY A 76 -12.19 -24.78 2.14
C GLY A 76 -11.79 -23.30 2.26
N VAL A 77 -12.26 -22.66 3.32
CA VAL A 77 -12.05 -21.23 3.60
C VAL A 77 -11.31 -21.06 4.92
N ILE A 78 -10.22 -20.30 4.88
CA ILE A 78 -9.51 -19.87 6.08
C ILE A 78 -10.10 -18.53 6.52
N GLU A 79 -10.72 -18.52 7.70
CA GLU A 79 -11.25 -17.33 8.34
C GLU A 79 -10.23 -16.85 9.38
N THR A 80 -9.78 -15.62 9.23
CA THR A 80 -8.81 -15.01 10.14
C THR A 80 -9.42 -13.79 10.79
N GLU A 81 -9.55 -13.83 12.11
CA GLU A 81 -9.99 -12.69 12.92
C GLU A 81 -8.78 -11.93 13.45
N ARG A 82 -8.80 -10.61 13.26
CA ARG A 82 -7.77 -9.74 13.79
C ARG A 82 -8.41 -8.61 14.58
N MET A 83 -7.83 -8.23 15.71
CA MET A 83 -8.30 -7.10 16.50
C MET A 83 -7.16 -6.24 17.02
N LEU A 84 -7.49 -4.99 17.35
CA LEU A 84 -6.62 -4.12 18.12
C LEU A 84 -6.76 -4.44 19.61
N VAL A 85 -5.68 -4.88 20.23
CA VAL A 85 -5.67 -5.24 21.65
C VAL A 85 -5.58 -3.98 22.51
N ILE A 86 -6.42 -3.90 23.55
CA ILE A 86 -6.39 -2.81 24.52
C ILE A 86 -5.01 -2.77 25.20
N GLY A 87 -4.47 -1.55 25.41
CA GLY A 87 -3.14 -1.35 25.98
C GLY A 87 -1.99 -1.48 24.97
N THR A 88 -2.28 -1.70 23.67
CA THR A 88 -1.24 -1.67 22.65
C THR A 88 -0.72 -0.25 22.48
N PRO A 89 0.61 -0.01 22.57
CA PRO A 89 1.18 1.30 22.29
C PRO A 89 0.99 1.64 20.82
N LEU A 90 0.47 2.84 20.54
CA LEU A 90 0.19 3.32 19.19
C LEU A 90 0.83 4.67 18.98
N LEU A 91 1.46 4.83 17.81
CA LEU A 91 1.82 6.12 17.24
C LEU A 91 0.70 6.55 16.31
N CYS A 92 0.12 7.71 16.57
CA CYS A 92 -0.96 8.27 15.78
C CYS A 92 -0.56 9.64 15.24
N ILE A 93 -0.74 9.85 13.94
CA ILE A 93 -0.46 11.11 13.24
C ILE A 93 -1.73 11.51 12.50
N GLY A 94 -2.26 12.68 12.80
CA GLY A 94 -3.51 13.17 12.21
C GLY A 94 -3.84 14.59 12.64
N GLU A 95 -5.03 15.06 12.30
CA GLU A 95 -5.56 16.35 12.73
C GLU A 95 -6.23 16.21 14.09
N LEU A 96 -5.80 16.99 15.07
CA LEU A 96 -6.39 17.03 16.39
C LEU A 96 -7.38 18.18 16.46
N THR A 97 -8.62 17.88 16.82
CA THR A 97 -9.70 18.87 16.99
C THR A 97 -10.26 18.79 18.39
N LEU A 98 -10.62 19.97 18.93
CA LEU A 98 -11.30 20.08 20.22
C LEU A 98 -12.74 20.51 19.96
N ASN A 99 -13.68 19.63 20.19
CA ASN A 99 -15.11 19.91 20.08
C ASN A 99 -15.77 19.65 21.42
N GLU A 100 -16.46 20.65 21.96
CA GLU A 100 -17.22 20.54 23.23
C GLU A 100 -16.42 19.92 24.40
N GLY A 101 -15.11 20.21 24.45
CA GLY A 101 -14.22 19.66 25.49
C GLY A 101 -13.71 18.25 25.22
N VAL A 102 -14.08 17.64 24.09
CA VAL A 102 -13.58 16.33 23.67
C VAL A 102 -12.49 16.50 22.63
N LEU A 103 -11.28 16.00 22.93
CA LEU A 103 -10.20 15.91 21.96
C LEU A 103 -10.46 14.76 21.01
N THR A 104 -10.51 15.08 19.71
CA THR A 104 -10.75 14.07 18.66
C THR A 104 -9.63 14.11 17.63
N LEU A 105 -9.04 12.94 17.36
CA LEU A 105 -8.07 12.72 16.29
C LEU A 105 -8.78 12.18 15.06
N ARG A 106 -8.63 12.88 13.93
CA ARG A 106 -9.28 12.52 12.66
C ARG A 106 -8.33 12.62 11.47
N ALA A 107 -8.79 12.13 10.33
CA ALA A 107 -8.11 12.33 9.07
C ALA A 107 -8.01 13.82 8.75
N PRO A 108 -6.80 14.33 8.41
CA PRO A 108 -6.61 15.73 8.07
C PRO A 108 -7.45 16.16 6.88
N SER A 109 -7.90 17.43 6.89
CA SER A 109 -8.64 18.05 5.78
C SER A 109 -7.76 18.33 4.56
N GLN A 110 -6.44 18.42 4.75
CA GLN A 110 -5.44 18.59 3.71
C GLN A 110 -4.78 17.24 3.41
N ASP A 111 -3.98 17.18 2.34
CA ASP A 111 -3.29 15.96 1.87
C ASP A 111 -2.21 15.39 2.81
N PHE A 112 -2.32 15.67 4.11
CA PHE A 112 -1.45 15.07 5.11
C PHE A 112 -1.89 13.62 5.40
N PRO A 113 -0.93 12.71 5.61
CA PRO A 113 -1.26 11.33 5.90
C PRO A 113 -1.87 11.19 7.29
N PHE A 114 -2.98 10.45 7.37
CA PHE A 114 -3.51 9.94 8.63
C PHE A 114 -2.90 8.57 8.89
N ILE A 115 -2.10 8.42 9.93
CA ILE A 115 -1.32 7.20 10.21
C ILE A 115 -1.63 6.72 11.62
N ILE A 116 -1.92 5.43 11.74
CA ILE A 116 -2.01 4.72 13.04
C ILE A 116 -1.13 3.48 12.92
N THR A 117 -0.12 3.37 13.78
CA THR A 117 0.86 2.28 13.74
C THR A 117 1.38 1.94 15.13
N THR A 118 1.88 0.72 15.31
CA THR A 118 2.63 0.29 16.51
C THR A 118 4.13 0.57 16.39
N MET A 119 4.59 1.02 15.22
CA MET A 119 5.99 1.37 14.99
C MET A 119 6.37 2.64 15.76
N SER A 120 7.62 2.72 16.16
CA SER A 120 8.19 3.97 16.68
C SER A 120 8.30 5.03 15.57
N MET A 121 8.38 6.29 15.97
CA MET A 121 8.57 7.40 15.02
C MET A 121 9.85 7.23 14.17
N GLN A 122 10.93 6.73 14.78
CA GLN A 122 12.18 6.49 14.08
C GLN A 122 12.06 5.39 13.02
N GLU A 123 11.38 4.30 13.36
CA GLU A 123 11.12 3.20 12.40
C GLU A 123 10.27 3.67 11.22
N LEU A 124 9.23 4.46 11.50
CA LEU A 124 8.38 5.02 10.46
C LEU A 124 9.16 5.94 9.50
N VAL A 125 10.04 6.79 10.05
CA VAL A 125 10.91 7.67 9.26
C VAL A 125 11.89 6.84 8.42
N ASN A 126 12.53 5.84 9.01
CA ASN A 126 13.49 4.98 8.31
C ASN A 126 12.83 4.21 7.17
N GLU A 127 11.65 3.65 7.37
CA GLU A 127 10.88 2.96 6.32
C GLU A 127 10.59 3.89 5.13
N ASN A 128 10.19 5.13 5.40
CA ASN A 128 9.92 6.10 4.35
C ASN A 128 11.21 6.55 3.63
N LEU A 129 12.32 6.68 4.35
CA LEU A 129 13.63 6.99 3.76
C LEU A 129 14.12 5.86 2.84
N GLU A 130 13.96 4.61 3.24
CA GLU A 130 14.32 3.45 2.41
C GLU A 130 13.50 3.41 1.12
N LYS A 131 12.18 3.60 1.22
CA LYS A 131 11.30 3.69 0.05
C LYS A 131 11.72 4.83 -0.89
N SER A 132 12.04 5.99 -0.32
CA SER A 132 12.50 7.15 -1.10
C SER A 132 13.84 6.87 -1.80
N ARG A 133 14.80 6.24 -1.13
CA ARG A 133 16.09 5.82 -1.74
C ARG A 133 15.87 4.84 -2.89
N PHE A 134 15.01 3.87 -2.71
CA PHE A 134 14.67 2.89 -3.74
C PHE A 134 14.05 3.55 -4.97
N LEU A 135 13.05 4.43 -4.78
CA LEU A 135 12.42 5.17 -5.87
C LEU A 135 13.42 6.07 -6.61
N ARG A 136 14.32 6.74 -5.88
CA ARG A 136 15.39 7.55 -6.47
C ARG A 136 16.30 6.70 -7.36
N ASN A 137 16.71 5.54 -6.91
CA ASN A 137 17.60 4.66 -7.68
C ASN A 137 16.91 4.16 -8.96
N ILE A 138 15.62 3.80 -8.89
CA ILE A 138 14.84 3.43 -10.08
C ILE A 138 14.75 4.62 -11.06
N SER A 139 14.48 5.83 -10.56
CA SER A 139 14.38 7.02 -11.40
C SER A 139 15.69 7.32 -12.15
N ILE A 140 16.83 7.17 -11.49
CA ILE A 140 18.15 7.32 -12.11
C ILE A 140 18.34 6.27 -13.21
N LEU A 141 18.01 5.02 -12.94
CA LEU A 141 18.14 3.92 -13.90
C LEU A 141 17.25 4.15 -15.13
N LEU A 142 16.00 4.53 -14.94
CA LEU A 142 15.11 4.87 -16.07
C LEU A 142 15.62 6.06 -16.87
N GLY A 143 16.14 7.09 -16.19
CA GLY A 143 16.72 8.26 -16.83
C GLY A 143 17.92 7.91 -17.72
N THR A 144 18.82 7.06 -17.24
CA THR A 144 19.99 6.61 -18.02
C THR A 144 19.60 5.81 -19.25
N VAL A 145 18.64 4.90 -19.14
CA VAL A 145 18.10 4.12 -20.27
C VAL A 145 17.42 5.04 -21.29
N GLY A 146 16.61 6.00 -20.80
CA GLY A 146 15.97 6.99 -21.67
C GLY A 146 16.99 7.84 -22.47
N MET A 147 18.04 8.32 -21.80
CA MET A 147 19.11 9.07 -22.46
C MET A 147 19.87 8.23 -23.50
N ALA A 148 20.19 6.97 -23.17
CA ALA A 148 20.84 6.06 -24.12
C ALA A 148 19.98 5.83 -25.37
N PHE A 149 18.67 5.69 -25.21
CA PHE A 149 17.75 5.53 -26.32
C PHE A 149 17.67 6.80 -27.20
N LEU A 150 17.62 7.98 -26.60
CA LEU A 150 17.61 9.25 -27.31
C LEU A 150 18.92 9.46 -28.10
N THR A 151 20.08 9.21 -27.47
CA THR A 151 21.37 9.34 -28.14
C THR A 151 21.50 8.38 -29.32
N TYR A 152 21.05 7.13 -29.16
CA TYR A 152 21.01 6.18 -30.28
C TYR A 152 20.13 6.65 -31.44
N LYS A 153 18.94 7.18 -31.17
CA LYS A 153 18.02 7.70 -32.19
C LYS A 153 18.59 8.91 -32.89
N THR A 154 19.14 9.88 -32.16
CA THR A 154 19.76 11.08 -32.72
C THR A 154 20.96 10.73 -33.58
N PHE A 155 21.84 9.82 -33.11
CA PHE A 155 22.99 9.34 -33.89
C PHE A 155 22.56 8.73 -35.24
N LYS A 156 21.56 7.83 -35.22
CA LYS A 156 21.03 7.20 -36.45
C LYS A 156 20.44 8.23 -37.42
N LEU A 157 19.79 9.26 -36.91
CA LEU A 157 19.21 10.32 -37.69
C LEU A 157 20.29 11.18 -38.35
N THR A 158 21.34 11.54 -37.61
CA THR A 158 22.50 12.30 -38.09
C THR A 158 23.23 11.55 -39.21
N CYS A 159 23.46 10.24 -39.03
CA CYS A 159 24.09 9.40 -40.07
C CYS A 159 23.27 9.43 -41.40
N ARG A 160 21.95 9.33 -41.30
CA ARG A 160 21.08 9.39 -42.49
C ARG A 160 21.16 10.77 -43.22
N ILE A 161 21.19 11.84 -42.44
CA ILE A 161 21.28 13.21 -42.99
C ILE A 161 22.63 13.39 -43.71
N VAL A 162 23.73 12.96 -43.09
CA VAL A 162 25.07 13.06 -43.71
C VAL A 162 25.14 12.23 -44.99
N GLU A 163 24.59 11.03 -45.03
CA GLU A 163 24.53 10.19 -46.23
C GLU A 163 23.71 10.86 -47.35
N TYR A 164 22.57 11.44 -47.00
CA TYR A 164 21.72 12.17 -47.93
C TYR A 164 22.47 13.37 -48.54
N LEU A 165 23.13 14.18 -47.72
CA LEU A 165 23.92 15.34 -48.18
C LEU A 165 25.10 14.92 -49.07
N ASN A 166 25.82 13.86 -48.71
CA ASN A 166 26.94 13.35 -49.52
C ASN A 166 26.49 12.82 -50.87
N ASN A 167 25.35 12.13 -50.94
CA ASN A 167 24.77 11.65 -52.19
C ASN A 167 24.26 12.80 -53.06
N ARG A 168 23.81 13.91 -52.49
CA ARG A 168 23.41 15.10 -53.23
C ARG A 168 24.61 15.82 -53.82
N SER A 169 25.70 15.99 -53.09
CA SER A 169 26.96 16.60 -53.59
C SER A 169 27.53 15.81 -54.75
N ARG A 170 27.55 14.49 -54.71
CA ARG A 170 28.04 13.62 -55.81
C ARG A 170 27.18 13.73 -57.08
N LYS A 171 25.88 14.05 -56.97
CA LYS A 171 25.02 14.26 -58.16
C LYS A 171 25.24 15.60 -58.82
N THR A 172 25.72 16.61 -58.11
CA THR A 172 25.96 17.96 -58.62
C THR A 172 27.33 18.06 -59.32
N GLU A 173 28.26 17.13 -59.06
CA GLU A 173 29.60 17.11 -59.68
C GLU A 173 29.68 16.27 -60.97
N ARG A 174 28.57 15.69 -61.44
CA ARG A 174 28.56 15.00 -62.74
C ARG A 174 27.97 15.99 -63.82
N PRO A 175 28.77 16.50 -64.73
CA PRO A 175 28.32 17.31 -65.87
C PRO A 175 27.45 16.51 -66.82
#